data_8b19dc7325eb1aa1d7e7c3a04b494950
#
_entry.id   8b19dc7325eb1aa1d7e7c3a04b494950
#
_cell.length_a   1.000
_cell.length_b   1.000
_cell.length_c   1.000
_cell.angle_alpha   90.00
_cell.angle_beta   90.00
_cell.angle_gamma   90.00
#
_symmetry.space_group_name_H-M   'P 1'
#
loop_
_entity.id
_entity.type
_entity.pdbx_description
1 polymer ?
#
loop_
_entity_poly.entity_id
_entity_poly.type
_entity_poly.pdbx_seq_one_letter_code
_entity_poly.pdbx_strand_id
1 'polypeptide(L)'
;MSKTEEDGPPNKDFQVRDHFDGVTRVYLRSVLSDELIEEHRSGNASHPSEPLSRLLAWCQRRPLTDQYAVKAEADGTFRLVSFVGRRGQPPRYVGDECYATLQEARHGAFLRHISDLTEN
;
A
#
# COMPACT_ATOMS: atom_id res chain seq x y z
N MET A 1 37.26 -1.44 14.83
CA MET A 1 36.34 -1.40 14.89
C MET A 1 35.55 -1.33 14.87
N SER A 2 36.07 -1.56 14.64
CA SER A 2 35.11 -1.54 14.58
C SER A 2 34.46 -1.55 14.51
N LYS A 3 34.72 -1.72 14.18
CA LYS A 3 33.87 -1.71 14.12
C LYS A 3 33.10 -1.81 13.99
N THR A 4 33.84 -1.87 13.77
CA THR A 4 32.98 -2.01 13.66
C THR A 4 32.32 -2.11 13.72
N GLU A 5 32.65 -2.25 13.58
CA GLU A 5 31.91 -2.44 13.58
C GLU A 5 31.10 -2.35 13.56
N GLU A 6 31.35 -2.40 13.46
CA GLU A 6 30.56 -2.31 13.31
C GLU A 6 29.86 -2.54 13.01
N ASP A 7 30.10 -3.06 12.92
CA ASP A 7 29.38 -3.12 12.27
C ASP A 7 28.64 -3.78 11.94
N GLY A 8 28.40 -4.42 13.12
CA GLY A 8 27.58 -5.43 12.62
C GLY A 8 26.80 -4.86 11.47
N PRO A 9 26.79 -5.47 10.42
CA PRO A 9 26.18 -4.81 9.30
C PRO A 9 24.67 -4.89 9.41
N PRO A 10 23.98 -3.78 9.54
CA PRO A 10 22.53 -3.74 9.39
C PRO A 10 22.09 -4.24 8.03
N ASN A 11 23.04 -4.37 7.11
CA ASN A 11 22.76 -4.83 5.75
C ASN A 11 22.14 -6.21 5.67
N LYS A 12 22.44 -7.09 6.63
CA LYS A 12 21.85 -8.43 6.67
C LYS A 12 20.34 -8.37 6.84
N ASP A 13 19.88 -7.48 7.71
CA ASP A 13 18.45 -7.35 7.95
C ASP A 13 17.74 -6.81 6.71
N PHE A 14 18.35 -5.88 6.00
CA PHE A 14 17.79 -5.37 4.76
C PHE A 14 17.67 -6.46 3.71
N GLN A 15 18.71 -7.30 3.57
CA GLN A 15 18.67 -8.37 2.57
C GLN A 15 17.59 -9.38 2.88
N VAL A 16 17.39 -9.71 4.15
CA VAL A 16 16.34 -10.64 4.55
C VAL A 16 14.98 -10.05 4.26
N ARG A 17 14.78 -8.77 4.58
CA ARG A 17 13.50 -8.10 4.31
C ARG A 17 13.20 -8.06 2.81
N ASP A 18 14.20 -7.70 2.00
CA ASP A 18 14.03 -7.66 0.55
C ASP A 18 13.64 -9.02 0.00
N HIS A 19 14.26 -10.07 0.51
CA HIS A 19 13.94 -11.42 0.07
C HIS A 19 12.50 -11.79 0.41
N PHE A 20 12.08 -11.53 1.65
CA PHE A 20 10.71 -11.80 2.07
C PHE A 20 9.70 -10.99 1.29
N ASP A 21 10.01 -9.72 1.04
CA ASP A 21 9.11 -8.87 0.28
C ASP A 21 8.97 -9.37 -1.14
N GLY A 22 10.07 -9.82 -1.76
CA GLY A 22 10.02 -10.39 -3.10
C GLY A 22 9.17 -11.64 -3.18
N VAL A 23 9.35 -12.55 -2.21
CA VAL A 23 8.56 -13.78 -2.14
C VAL A 23 7.08 -13.44 -1.92
N THR A 24 6.79 -12.50 -1.04
CA THR A 24 5.43 -12.06 -0.76
C THR A 24 4.77 -11.49 -2.01
N ARG A 25 5.50 -10.65 -2.75
CA ARG A 25 4.96 -10.06 -3.99
C ARG A 25 4.62 -11.14 -5.02
N VAL A 26 5.48 -12.13 -5.19
CA VAL A 26 5.21 -13.22 -6.12
C VAL A 26 3.94 -13.96 -5.72
N TYR A 27 3.81 -14.28 -4.44
CA TYR A 27 2.60 -14.94 -3.94
C TYR A 27 1.36 -14.11 -4.19
N LEU A 28 1.41 -12.81 -3.82
CA LEU A 28 0.25 -11.94 -3.94
C LEU A 28 -0.18 -11.75 -5.39
N ARG A 29 0.79 -11.65 -6.30
CA ARG A 29 0.46 -11.57 -7.73
C ARG A 29 -0.24 -12.84 -8.20
N SER A 30 0.14 -13.98 -7.66
CA SER A 30 -0.43 -15.26 -8.08
C SER A 30 -1.88 -15.42 -7.64
N VAL A 31 -2.30 -14.73 -6.57
CA VAL A 31 -3.67 -14.84 -6.06
C VAL A 31 -4.56 -13.69 -6.47
N LEU A 32 -4.03 -12.71 -7.21
CA LEU A 32 -4.84 -11.61 -7.72
C LEU A 32 -5.86 -12.14 -8.71
N SER A 33 -7.10 -11.66 -8.57
CA SER A 33 -8.19 -12.04 -9.48
C SER A 33 -9.22 -10.93 -9.48
N ASP A 34 -10.09 -10.96 -10.48
CA ASP A 34 -11.20 -10.01 -10.55
C ASP A 34 -12.12 -10.18 -9.36
N GLU A 35 -12.31 -11.43 -8.89
CA GLU A 35 -13.14 -11.71 -7.73
C GLU A 35 -12.58 -11.05 -6.47
N LEU A 36 -11.27 -11.09 -6.29
CA LEU A 36 -10.63 -10.49 -5.13
C LEU A 36 -10.76 -8.96 -5.16
N ILE A 37 -10.60 -8.36 -6.32
CA ILE A 37 -10.76 -6.92 -6.48
C ILE A 37 -12.21 -6.53 -6.22
N GLU A 38 -13.16 -7.33 -6.70
CA GLU A 38 -14.58 -7.08 -6.48
C GLU A 38 -14.94 -7.26 -4.99
N GLU A 39 -14.32 -8.23 -4.33
CA GLU A 39 -14.53 -8.42 -2.90
C GLU A 39 -14.18 -7.14 -2.12
N HIS A 40 -13.06 -6.53 -2.46
CA HIS A 40 -12.67 -5.28 -1.81
C HIS A 40 -13.63 -4.15 -2.17
N ARG A 41 -14.03 -4.07 -3.44
CA ARG A 41 -14.90 -3.00 -3.91
C ARG A 41 -16.25 -3.03 -3.21
N SER A 42 -16.77 -4.23 -2.95
CA SER A 42 -18.10 -4.38 -2.37
C SER A 42 -18.19 -3.90 -0.92
N GLY A 43 -17.06 -3.70 -0.25
CA GLY A 43 -17.06 -3.20 1.11
C GLY A 43 -17.38 -4.24 2.17
N ASN A 44 -17.43 -5.52 1.82
CA ASN A 44 -17.69 -6.60 2.78
C ASN A 44 -16.44 -6.94 3.59
N ALA A 45 -15.75 -5.92 4.06
CA ALA A 45 -14.41 -6.08 4.63
C ALA A 45 -14.40 -6.55 6.08
N SER A 46 -15.57 -6.78 6.70
CA SER A 46 -15.60 -7.29 8.08
C SER A 46 -14.98 -8.69 8.16
N HIS A 47 -15.10 -9.48 7.09
CA HIS A 47 -14.50 -10.81 7.04
C HIS A 47 -13.89 -11.05 5.66
N PRO A 48 -12.76 -10.40 5.36
CA PRO A 48 -12.13 -10.60 4.05
C PRO A 48 -11.63 -12.03 3.90
N SER A 49 -11.60 -12.52 2.67
CA SER A 49 -11.01 -13.81 2.36
C SER A 49 -9.53 -13.81 2.76
N GLU A 50 -8.94 -14.99 2.91
CA GLU A 50 -7.53 -15.06 3.28
C GLU A 50 -6.63 -14.36 2.27
N PRO A 51 -6.78 -14.57 0.95
CA PRO A 51 -5.95 -13.84 0.00
C PRO A 51 -6.10 -12.33 0.12
N LEU A 52 -7.32 -11.83 0.32
CA LEU A 52 -7.54 -10.39 0.48
C LEU A 52 -6.91 -9.89 1.78
N SER A 53 -7.02 -10.65 2.87
CA SER A 53 -6.39 -10.29 4.13
C SER A 53 -4.89 -10.13 3.98
N ARG A 54 -4.26 -11.06 3.29
CA ARG A 54 -2.81 -11.01 3.07
C ARG A 54 -2.41 -9.80 2.21
N LEU A 55 -3.21 -9.52 1.20
CA LEU A 55 -2.95 -8.38 0.33
C LEU A 55 -3.09 -7.06 1.10
N LEU A 56 -4.14 -6.93 1.93
CA LEU A 56 -4.32 -5.74 2.75
C LEU A 56 -3.17 -5.57 3.75
N ALA A 57 -2.71 -6.68 4.35
CA ALA A 57 -1.59 -6.63 5.27
C ALA A 57 -0.32 -6.15 4.56
N TRP A 58 -0.10 -6.60 3.33
CA TRP A 58 1.04 -6.13 2.55
C TRP A 58 0.96 -4.62 2.31
N CYS A 59 -0.22 -4.12 1.91
CA CYS A 59 -0.41 -2.70 1.69
C CYS A 59 -0.08 -1.89 2.95
N GLN A 60 -0.52 -2.38 4.11
CA GLN A 60 -0.31 -1.67 5.37
C GLN A 60 1.14 -1.66 5.83
N ARG A 61 1.92 -2.64 5.38
CA ARG A 61 3.34 -2.73 5.77
C ARG A 61 4.27 -1.94 4.86
N ARG A 62 3.76 -1.36 3.78
CA ARG A 62 4.60 -0.58 2.88
C ARG A 62 5.12 0.68 3.60
N PRO A 63 6.30 1.19 3.18
CA PRO A 63 6.81 2.43 3.77
C PRO A 63 5.79 3.56 3.62
N LEU A 64 5.86 4.52 4.53
CA LEU A 64 4.91 5.64 4.54
C LEU A 64 4.89 6.37 3.19
N THR A 65 6.05 6.52 2.56
CA THR A 65 6.14 7.21 1.25
C THR A 65 5.46 6.45 0.12
N ASP A 66 5.17 5.15 0.32
CA ASP A 66 4.45 4.32 -0.65
C ASP A 66 2.98 4.15 -0.30
N GLN A 67 2.52 4.78 0.78
CA GLN A 67 1.12 4.68 1.21
C GLN A 67 0.27 5.70 0.47
N TYR A 68 -1.00 5.34 0.31
CA TYR A 68 -2.01 6.24 -0.23
C TYR A 68 -3.05 6.51 0.85
N ALA A 69 -3.37 7.77 1.06
CA ALA A 69 -4.36 8.17 2.05
C ALA A 69 -5.53 8.87 1.36
N VAL A 70 -6.66 8.89 2.04
CA VAL A 70 -7.86 9.55 1.53
C VAL A 70 -7.96 10.93 2.17
N LYS A 71 -8.14 11.94 1.36
CA LYS A 71 -8.30 13.32 1.83
C LYS A 71 -9.70 13.79 1.49
N ALA A 72 -10.44 14.24 2.51
CA ALA A 72 -11.76 14.83 2.29
C ALA A 72 -11.60 16.25 1.74
N GLU A 73 -12.36 16.56 0.71
CA GLU A 73 -12.34 17.88 0.10
C GLU A 73 -13.52 18.73 0.59
N ALA A 74 -13.38 20.04 0.42
CA ALA A 74 -14.39 20.98 0.92
C ALA A 74 -15.77 20.78 0.27
N ASP A 75 -15.80 20.25 -0.96
CA ASP A 75 -17.06 20.03 -1.69
C ASP A 75 -17.73 18.71 -1.34
N GLY A 76 -17.20 17.96 -0.37
CA GLY A 76 -17.78 16.69 0.05
C GLY A 76 -17.27 15.49 -0.71
N THR A 77 -16.37 15.66 -1.66
CA THR A 77 -15.73 14.56 -2.35
C THR A 77 -14.45 14.15 -1.64
N PHE A 78 -13.84 13.08 -2.15
CA PHE A 78 -12.60 12.53 -1.59
C PHE A 78 -11.57 12.39 -2.68
N ARG A 79 -10.31 12.59 -2.32
CA ARG A 79 -9.18 12.41 -3.23
C ARG A 79 -8.10 11.60 -2.56
N LEU A 80 -7.21 11.05 -3.38
CA LEU A 80 -6.07 10.29 -2.87
C LEU A 80 -4.86 11.20 -2.77
N VAL A 81 -4.07 11.01 -1.72
CA VAL A 81 -2.80 11.72 -1.51
C VAL A 81 -1.73 10.73 -1.13
N SER A 82 -0.49 11.09 -1.38
CA SER A 82 0.67 10.33 -0.93
C SER A 82 1.56 11.25 -0.10
N PHE A 83 2.47 10.63 0.68
CA PHE A 83 3.33 11.37 1.58
C PHE A 83 4.73 11.48 0.97
N VAL A 84 5.34 12.65 1.13
CA VAL A 84 6.66 12.91 0.55
C VAL A 84 7.80 12.50 1.48
N GLY A 85 7.49 12.05 2.70
CA GLY A 85 8.50 11.55 3.62
C GLY A 85 9.32 12.62 4.31
N ARG A 86 9.00 13.89 4.14
CA ARG A 86 9.68 14.99 4.79
C ARG A 86 8.78 15.65 5.79
N ARG A 87 9.33 15.93 6.97
CA ARG A 87 8.61 16.61 8.02
C ARG A 87 8.18 18.02 7.53
N GLY A 88 6.92 18.37 7.77
CA GLY A 88 6.40 19.68 7.42
C GLY A 88 5.97 19.83 5.98
N GLN A 89 6.19 18.83 5.15
CA GLN A 89 5.73 18.85 3.77
C GLN A 89 4.28 18.40 3.69
N PRO A 90 3.43 19.09 2.93
CA PRO A 90 2.05 18.64 2.75
C PRO A 90 2.02 17.39 1.89
N PRO A 91 0.96 16.55 2.04
CA PRO A 91 0.78 15.43 1.15
C PRO A 91 0.57 15.89 -0.27
N ARG A 92 0.85 15.00 -1.21
CA ARG A 92 0.75 15.28 -2.63
C ARG A 92 -0.45 14.55 -3.22
N TYR A 93 -1.24 15.24 -4.04
CA TYR A 93 -2.38 14.60 -4.72
C TYR A 93 -1.89 13.53 -5.69
N VAL A 94 -2.64 12.42 -5.74
CA VAL A 94 -2.36 11.30 -6.62
C VAL A 94 -3.49 11.22 -7.63
N GLY A 95 -3.16 11.47 -8.91
CA GLY A 95 -4.17 11.45 -9.96
C GLY A 95 -5.15 12.61 -9.85
N ASP A 96 -6.13 12.60 -10.75
CA ASP A 96 -7.13 13.65 -10.81
C ASP A 96 -8.51 13.19 -10.35
N GLU A 97 -8.64 11.91 -9.96
CA GLU A 97 -9.93 11.34 -9.62
C GLU A 97 -10.49 11.95 -8.35
N CYS A 98 -11.79 12.27 -8.38
CA CYS A 98 -12.55 12.62 -7.19
C CYS A 98 -13.56 11.52 -6.95
N TYR A 99 -13.66 11.08 -5.70
CA TYR A 99 -14.54 9.98 -5.33
C TYR A 99 -15.72 10.52 -4.53
N ALA A 100 -16.92 10.02 -4.83
CA ALA A 100 -18.12 10.51 -4.17
C ALA A 100 -18.25 10.00 -2.73
N THR A 101 -17.67 8.85 -2.44
CA THR A 101 -17.78 8.24 -1.10
C THR A 101 -16.41 7.83 -0.59
N LEU A 102 -16.33 7.69 0.74
CA LEU A 102 -15.11 7.23 1.39
C LEU A 102 -14.74 5.82 0.92
N GLN A 103 -15.75 4.94 0.76
CA GLN A 103 -15.49 3.56 0.33
C GLN A 103 -14.91 3.53 -1.07
N GLU A 104 -15.44 4.35 -1.98
CA GLU A 104 -14.89 4.44 -3.33
C GLU A 104 -13.44 4.92 -3.32
N ALA A 105 -13.14 5.91 -2.48
CA ALA A 105 -11.78 6.41 -2.37
C ALA A 105 -10.83 5.36 -1.80
N ARG A 106 -11.29 4.62 -0.78
CA ARG A 106 -10.49 3.53 -0.22
C ARG A 106 -10.21 2.44 -1.24
N HIS A 107 -11.20 2.12 -2.05
CA HIS A 107 -11.00 1.16 -3.13
C HIS A 107 -10.03 1.70 -4.17
N GLY A 108 -10.11 2.99 -4.48
CA GLY A 108 -9.14 3.64 -5.37
C GLY A 108 -7.72 3.52 -4.86
N ALA A 109 -7.52 3.73 -3.56
CA ALA A 109 -6.20 3.55 -2.95
C ALA A 109 -5.73 2.10 -3.06
N PHE A 110 -6.64 1.14 -2.81
CA PHE A 110 -6.32 -0.27 -2.96
C PHE A 110 -5.87 -0.58 -4.38
N LEU A 111 -6.57 -0.05 -5.39
CA LEU A 111 -6.19 -0.28 -6.79
C LEU A 111 -4.82 0.30 -7.11
N ARG A 112 -4.45 1.42 -6.49
CA ARG A 112 -3.11 1.99 -6.65
C ARG A 112 -2.04 1.05 -6.10
N HIS A 113 -2.29 0.48 -4.91
CA HIS A 113 -1.37 -0.52 -4.34
C HIS A 113 -1.25 -1.74 -5.26
N ILE A 114 -2.38 -2.19 -5.85
CA ILE A 114 -2.37 -3.32 -6.79
C ILE A 114 -1.51 -2.97 -8.01
N SER A 115 -1.66 -1.78 -8.54
CA SER A 115 -0.87 -1.33 -9.67
C SER A 115 0.62 -1.35 -9.33
N ASP A 116 0.99 -0.84 -8.16
CA ASP A 116 2.38 -0.86 -7.70
C ASP A 116 2.90 -2.29 -7.57
N LEU A 117 2.07 -3.19 -7.07
CA LEU A 117 2.45 -4.60 -6.90
C LEU A 117 2.72 -5.26 -8.25
N THR A 118 1.91 -4.96 -9.25
CA THR A 118 2.02 -5.64 -10.55
C THR A 118 3.03 -5.00 -11.49
N GLU A 119 3.44 -3.77 -11.24
CA GLU A 119 4.42 -3.09 -12.08
C GLU A 119 5.86 -3.48 -11.78
N ASN A 120 6.09 -4.18 -10.71
CA ASN A 120 7.45 -4.59 -10.35
C ASN A 120 7.60 -6.08 -10.57
#